data_aa18aa212f0e3035aba8b3da4b3cdcc3
#
_entry.id   aa18aa212f0e3035aba8b3da4b3cdcc3
#
_cell.length_a   1.000
_cell.length_b   1.000
_cell.length_c   1.000
_cell.angle_alpha   90.00
_cell.angle_beta   90.00
_cell.angle_gamma   90.00
#
_symmetry.space_group_name_H-M   'P 1'
#
loop_
_entity.id
_entity.type
_entity.pdbx_description
1 polymer ?
#
loop_
_entity_poly.entity_id
_entity_poly.type
_entity_poly.pdbx_seq_one_letter_code
_entity_poly.pdbx_strand_id
1 'polypeptide(L)'
;MNLRPEEISSVIKEQIQRYSTKLDVSDVGTVIQVADGIARIHGLENAMQGELLEFPGEIYGMVLNLEEDNVGAVLLGTGAISEGDTVKTTGRVVEVPVGDALTGRVVNALGQPIDGKGPILTDKFRKIERVAHGVIDRKSVDTPLQTGIKAIDAMIPIGRGQRELIIGDRQTGKTAIALDTIINQKGQGVHCIYVAIGQKASTVANIVKTLEEYGAMDYTTIVVSTASDLAPLQYIAPYSGCAIGEEWMENGEDVLVVYDDLSKHAAAYRTLSLLLKRPPGREAYPGDVFYLHSRLLERASRLSEELGGGSLTALPIIETQAGDVSAYIPTNVISITDGQIYLETEMFNAGFRPAINAGLSVSRVGGSAQIKAMKKIAAPIRVELAQYRELASFAQFGSELDKETAEQLAQGERIKEVLKQGQYQPIPVEYQIIIIFAATKKLLLDIPTGKILDFEKALISFIDTKYSEIPASIRETKQITPETEELLVKAINECKAGVF
;
A
#
# COMPACT_ATOMS: atom_id res chain seq x y z
N MET A 1 -66.93 17.93 19.32
CA MET A 1 -66.07 18.80 18.45
C MET A 1 -66.35 18.39 17.02
N ASN A 2 -67.03 19.19 16.24
CA ASN A 2 -67.25 18.93 14.82
C ASN A 2 -66.04 19.49 14.06
N LEU A 3 -65.22 18.60 13.58
CA LEU A 3 -64.12 18.94 12.66
C LEU A 3 -64.71 19.45 11.35
N ARG A 4 -64.27 20.59 10.86
CA ARG A 4 -64.76 21.17 9.61
C ARG A 4 -64.19 20.32 8.44
N PRO A 5 -64.97 20.18 7.34
CA PRO A 5 -64.52 19.37 6.16
C PRO A 5 -63.16 19.76 5.61
N GLU A 6 -62.77 21.03 5.77
CA GLU A 6 -61.43 21.56 5.32
C GLU A 6 -60.28 21.07 6.20
N GLU A 7 -60.51 20.88 7.52
CA GLU A 7 -59.51 20.34 8.45
C GLU A 7 -59.27 18.84 8.22
N ILE A 8 -60.34 18.11 7.89
CA ILE A 8 -60.26 16.69 7.51
C ILE A 8 -59.48 16.54 6.18
N SER A 9 -59.74 17.42 5.21
CA SER A 9 -59.05 17.42 3.92
C SER A 9 -57.56 17.76 4.06
N SER A 10 -57.18 18.67 4.97
CA SER A 10 -55.77 19.01 5.23
C SER A 10 -55.03 17.87 5.94
N VAL A 11 -55.65 17.21 6.93
CA VAL A 11 -55.08 16.05 7.62
C VAL A 11 -54.91 14.85 6.67
N ILE A 12 -55.91 14.62 5.80
CA ILE A 12 -55.82 13.58 4.77
C ILE A 12 -54.72 13.91 3.74
N LYS A 13 -54.59 15.17 3.30
CA LYS A 13 -53.51 15.61 2.44
C LYS A 13 -52.13 15.47 3.10
N GLU A 14 -52.01 15.80 4.36
CA GLU A 14 -50.78 15.65 5.13
C GLU A 14 -50.46 14.17 5.39
N GLN A 15 -51.42 13.32 5.63
CA GLN A 15 -51.25 11.87 5.69
C GLN A 15 -50.91 11.28 4.33
N ILE A 16 -51.53 11.72 3.23
CA ILE A 16 -51.16 11.30 1.87
C ILE A 16 -49.76 11.78 1.51
N GLN A 17 -49.33 12.98 1.87
CA GLN A 17 -47.98 13.46 1.71
C GLN A 17 -46.97 12.72 2.60
N ARG A 18 -47.37 12.28 3.80
CA ARG A 18 -46.55 11.37 4.63
C ARG A 18 -46.59 9.93 4.14
N TYR A 19 -47.65 9.49 3.45
CA TYR A 19 -47.73 8.19 2.76
C TYR A 19 -47.07 8.19 1.37
N SER A 20 -46.66 9.34 0.84
CA SER A 20 -45.66 9.43 -0.22
C SER A 20 -44.23 9.27 0.31
N THR A 21 -44.05 8.66 1.48
CA THR A 21 -42.85 7.92 1.78
C THR A 21 -42.68 6.95 0.62
N LYS A 22 -41.59 7.08 -0.15
CA LYS A 22 -41.13 6.11 -1.10
C LYS A 22 -41.66 4.74 -0.74
N LEU A 23 -42.53 4.17 -1.58
CA LEU A 23 -42.61 2.74 -1.70
C LEU A 23 -41.16 2.33 -2.10
N ASP A 24 -40.37 1.94 -1.11
CA ASP A 24 -39.22 1.13 -1.38
C ASP A 24 -39.81 -0.17 -1.94
N VAL A 25 -39.87 -0.22 -3.27
CA VAL A 25 -40.15 -1.46 -4.00
C VAL A 25 -38.87 -2.27 -3.82
N SER A 26 -38.71 -2.85 -2.65
CA SER A 26 -37.68 -3.87 -2.44
C SER A 26 -38.17 -5.12 -3.17
N ASP A 27 -37.47 -5.52 -4.21
CA ASP A 27 -37.70 -6.83 -4.80
C ASP A 27 -37.36 -7.87 -3.72
N VAL A 28 -38.23 -8.86 -3.63
CA VAL A 28 -38.14 -9.94 -2.65
C VAL A 28 -37.79 -11.23 -3.39
N GLY A 29 -36.69 -11.85 -3.02
CA GLY A 29 -36.27 -13.16 -3.53
C GLY A 29 -36.28 -14.24 -2.46
N THR A 30 -36.05 -15.47 -2.88
CA THR A 30 -35.99 -16.65 -2.01
C THR A 30 -34.66 -17.35 -2.21
N VAL A 31 -33.98 -17.71 -1.13
CA VAL A 31 -32.75 -18.49 -1.14
C VAL A 31 -33.08 -19.90 -1.65
N ILE A 32 -32.50 -20.27 -2.79
CA ILE A 32 -32.65 -21.61 -3.39
C ILE A 32 -31.50 -22.55 -3.03
N GLN A 33 -30.35 -21.99 -2.68
CA GLN A 33 -29.17 -22.73 -2.23
C GLN A 33 -28.28 -21.82 -1.39
N VAL A 34 -27.73 -22.33 -0.30
CA VAL A 34 -26.69 -21.67 0.48
C VAL A 34 -25.59 -22.65 0.87
N ALA A 35 -24.34 -22.30 0.61
CA ALA A 35 -23.18 -23.09 1.00
C ALA A 35 -21.92 -22.20 1.00
N ASP A 36 -21.00 -22.41 1.95
CA ASP A 36 -19.65 -21.83 1.99
C ASP A 36 -19.59 -20.28 1.80
N GLY A 37 -20.59 -19.58 2.37
CA GLY A 37 -20.66 -18.12 2.26
C GLY A 37 -21.21 -17.58 0.94
N ILE A 38 -21.80 -18.45 0.10
CA ILE A 38 -22.50 -18.09 -1.13
C ILE A 38 -23.98 -18.44 -0.98
N ALA A 39 -24.86 -17.53 -1.43
CA ALA A 39 -26.29 -17.78 -1.57
C ALA A 39 -26.70 -17.62 -3.03
N ARG A 40 -27.52 -18.56 -3.53
CA ARG A 40 -28.25 -18.42 -4.79
C ARG A 40 -29.68 -18.06 -4.47
N ILE A 41 -30.20 -17.05 -5.13
CA ILE A 41 -31.46 -16.41 -4.83
C ILE A 41 -32.29 -16.31 -6.09
N HIS A 42 -33.53 -16.75 -6.04
CA HIS A 42 -34.51 -16.62 -7.12
C HIS A 42 -35.42 -15.42 -6.86
N GLY A 43 -35.83 -14.70 -7.90
CA GLY A 43 -36.88 -13.66 -7.84
C GLY A 43 -36.37 -12.24 -7.59
N LEU A 44 -35.05 -11.97 -7.72
CA LEU A 44 -34.48 -10.63 -7.63
C LEU A 44 -34.18 -10.07 -9.04
N GLU A 45 -35.20 -9.87 -9.85
CA GLU A 45 -35.06 -9.52 -11.28
C GLU A 45 -34.41 -8.17 -11.54
N ASN A 46 -34.54 -7.22 -10.60
CA ASN A 46 -33.99 -5.86 -10.71
C ASN A 46 -32.69 -5.68 -9.93
N ALA A 47 -32.11 -6.73 -9.33
CA ALA A 47 -30.89 -6.63 -8.55
C ALA A 47 -29.70 -6.20 -9.44
N MET A 48 -28.85 -5.34 -8.90
CA MET A 48 -27.66 -4.81 -9.58
C MET A 48 -26.37 -5.52 -9.13
N GLN A 49 -25.40 -5.59 -10.02
CA GLN A 49 -24.06 -6.03 -9.70
C GLN A 49 -23.49 -5.18 -8.55
N GLY A 50 -22.96 -5.82 -7.49
CA GLY A 50 -22.41 -5.15 -6.32
C GLY A 50 -23.46 -4.63 -5.32
N GLU A 51 -24.75 -4.89 -5.57
CA GLU A 51 -25.84 -4.48 -4.67
C GLU A 51 -25.77 -5.24 -3.35
N LEU A 52 -26.10 -4.53 -2.28
CA LEU A 52 -26.22 -5.10 -0.94
C LEU A 52 -27.62 -5.70 -0.79
N LEU A 53 -27.66 -6.95 -0.41
CA LEU A 53 -28.88 -7.71 -0.12
C LEU A 53 -29.03 -7.90 1.39
N GLU A 54 -30.25 -7.81 1.89
CA GLU A 54 -30.59 -8.06 3.30
C GLU A 54 -31.20 -9.44 3.46
N PHE A 55 -30.55 -10.26 4.28
CA PHE A 55 -30.99 -11.61 4.70
C PHE A 55 -31.59 -11.57 6.11
N PRO A 56 -32.33 -12.61 6.54
CA PRO A 56 -32.81 -12.71 7.91
C PRO A 56 -31.67 -12.61 8.94
N GLY A 57 -31.95 -11.99 10.08
CA GLY A 57 -30.99 -11.85 11.17
C GLY A 57 -29.97 -10.74 10.96
N GLU A 58 -30.29 -9.72 10.18
CA GLU A 58 -29.41 -8.58 9.86
C GLU A 58 -28.08 -9.00 9.19
N ILE A 59 -28.13 -10.10 8.43
CA ILE A 59 -27.02 -10.56 7.62
C ILE A 59 -27.10 -9.89 6.26
N TYR A 60 -25.98 -9.40 5.77
CA TYR A 60 -25.88 -8.78 4.45
C TYR A 60 -25.09 -9.66 3.48
N GLY A 61 -25.45 -9.58 2.20
CA GLY A 61 -24.73 -10.18 1.11
C GLY A 61 -24.53 -9.20 -0.02
N MET A 62 -23.57 -9.48 -0.88
CA MET A 62 -23.28 -8.67 -2.06
C MET A 62 -23.50 -9.48 -3.33
N VAL A 63 -24.20 -8.91 -4.30
CA VAL A 63 -24.45 -9.52 -5.61
C VAL A 63 -23.16 -9.60 -6.41
N LEU A 64 -22.78 -10.81 -6.84
CA LEU A 64 -21.61 -11.03 -7.70
C LEU A 64 -21.95 -11.68 -9.04
N ASN A 65 -23.03 -12.46 -9.12
CA ASN A 65 -23.48 -13.07 -10.39
C ASN A 65 -24.94 -12.69 -10.65
N LEU A 66 -25.21 -12.28 -11.87
CA LEU A 66 -26.56 -12.09 -12.39
C LEU A 66 -26.75 -13.13 -13.48
N GLU A 67 -27.62 -14.12 -13.23
CA GLU A 67 -28.00 -15.17 -14.15
C GLU A 67 -29.46 -14.96 -14.58
N GLU A 68 -29.93 -15.62 -15.60
CA GLU A 68 -31.25 -15.39 -16.18
C GLU A 68 -32.39 -15.62 -15.19
N ASP A 69 -32.25 -16.61 -14.31
CA ASP A 69 -33.28 -17.07 -13.37
C ASP A 69 -32.86 -17.00 -11.89
N ASN A 70 -31.62 -16.60 -11.61
CA ASN A 70 -31.11 -16.49 -10.25
C ASN A 70 -30.00 -15.46 -10.10
N VAL A 71 -29.80 -15.02 -8.87
CA VAL A 71 -28.72 -14.11 -8.45
C VAL A 71 -27.80 -14.86 -7.52
N GLY A 72 -26.48 -14.83 -7.83
CA GLY A 72 -25.42 -15.32 -6.93
C GLY A 72 -24.91 -14.20 -6.04
N ALA A 73 -25.09 -14.33 -4.73
CA ALA A 73 -24.61 -13.39 -3.75
C ALA A 73 -23.58 -14.02 -2.82
N VAL A 74 -22.60 -13.21 -2.37
CA VAL A 74 -21.62 -13.59 -1.36
C VAL A 74 -22.02 -12.98 -0.02
N LEU A 75 -21.95 -13.77 1.04
CA LEU A 75 -22.35 -13.34 2.38
C LEU A 75 -21.23 -12.53 3.02
N LEU A 76 -21.56 -11.38 3.60
CA LEU A 76 -20.63 -10.46 4.27
C LEU A 76 -20.64 -10.62 5.79
N GLY A 77 -21.30 -11.64 6.30
CA GLY A 77 -21.40 -11.94 7.72
C GLY A 77 -21.61 -13.43 7.98
N THR A 78 -21.44 -13.83 9.23
CA THR A 78 -21.71 -15.20 9.70
C THR A 78 -23.08 -15.27 10.35
N GLY A 79 -23.94 -16.18 9.89
CA GLY A 79 -25.25 -16.40 10.48
C GLY A 79 -25.93 -17.61 9.85
N ALA A 80 -27.01 -18.06 10.48
CA ALA A 80 -27.80 -19.18 9.97
C ALA A 80 -28.74 -18.66 8.89
N ILE A 81 -28.37 -18.89 7.63
CA ILE A 81 -29.23 -18.69 6.47
C ILE A 81 -29.60 -20.06 5.95
N SER A 82 -30.86 -20.25 5.62
CA SER A 82 -31.44 -21.52 5.17
C SER A 82 -32.07 -21.39 3.78
N GLU A 83 -32.15 -22.49 3.08
CA GLU A 83 -32.94 -22.57 1.85
C GLU A 83 -34.43 -22.25 2.19
N GLY A 84 -35.05 -21.44 1.37
CA GLY A 84 -36.38 -20.90 1.57
C GLY A 84 -36.45 -19.56 2.32
N ASP A 85 -35.34 -19.05 2.84
CA ASP A 85 -35.30 -17.74 3.48
C ASP A 85 -35.57 -16.62 2.47
N THR A 86 -36.22 -15.58 2.96
CA THR A 86 -36.56 -14.40 2.18
C THR A 86 -35.41 -13.41 2.18
N VAL A 87 -35.05 -12.90 1.01
CA VAL A 87 -33.99 -11.90 0.80
C VAL A 87 -34.58 -10.66 0.15
N LYS A 88 -34.13 -9.48 0.56
CA LYS A 88 -34.58 -8.19 0.02
C LYS A 88 -33.43 -7.45 -0.64
N THR A 89 -33.74 -6.79 -1.76
CA THR A 89 -32.83 -5.78 -2.33
C THR A 89 -32.84 -4.54 -1.46
N THR A 90 -31.67 -3.88 -1.35
CA THR A 90 -31.56 -2.62 -0.60
C THR A 90 -31.52 -1.39 -1.50
N GLY A 91 -31.35 -1.58 -2.81
CA GLY A 91 -31.10 -0.49 -3.77
C GLY A 91 -29.77 0.23 -3.56
N ARG A 92 -28.91 -0.31 -2.70
CA ARG A 92 -27.61 0.28 -2.34
C ARG A 92 -26.49 -0.69 -2.65
N VAL A 93 -25.35 -0.16 -3.10
CA VAL A 93 -24.11 -0.94 -3.21
C VAL A 93 -23.34 -0.93 -1.89
N VAL A 94 -22.37 -1.83 -1.75
CA VAL A 94 -21.53 -1.87 -0.54
C VAL A 94 -20.75 -0.57 -0.39
N GLU A 95 -20.85 0.04 0.78
CA GLU A 95 -20.24 1.30 1.16
C GLU A 95 -19.48 1.15 2.48
N VAL A 96 -18.46 1.98 2.68
CA VAL A 96 -17.71 2.06 3.94
C VAL A 96 -17.71 3.49 4.48
N PRO A 97 -17.68 3.66 5.83
CA PRO A 97 -17.48 4.97 6.43
C PRO A 97 -16.12 5.54 6.01
N VAL A 98 -16.04 6.86 5.86
CA VAL A 98 -14.82 7.56 5.44
C VAL A 98 -14.63 8.85 6.25
N GLY A 99 -13.46 9.46 6.14
CA GLY A 99 -13.08 10.71 6.78
C GLY A 99 -12.22 10.54 8.03
N ASP A 100 -11.92 11.64 8.71
CA ASP A 100 -10.94 11.72 9.80
C ASP A 100 -11.27 10.87 11.01
N ALA A 101 -12.56 10.51 11.20
CA ALA A 101 -13.00 9.62 12.26
C ALA A 101 -12.38 8.21 12.18
N LEU A 102 -11.78 7.84 11.03
CA LEU A 102 -11.07 6.58 10.81
C LEU A 102 -9.58 6.65 11.15
N THR A 103 -9.01 7.84 11.28
CA THR A 103 -7.59 8.00 11.64
C THR A 103 -7.31 7.41 13.02
N GLY A 104 -6.29 6.59 13.11
CA GLY A 104 -5.93 5.90 14.36
C GLY A 104 -6.80 4.70 14.73
N ARG A 105 -7.69 4.28 13.82
CA ARG A 105 -8.64 3.19 14.06
C ARG A 105 -8.22 1.90 13.35
N VAL A 106 -8.66 0.79 13.92
CA VAL A 106 -8.57 -0.54 13.31
C VAL A 106 -9.99 -1.01 13.00
N VAL A 107 -10.25 -1.25 11.73
CA VAL A 107 -11.59 -1.61 11.22
C VAL A 107 -11.55 -2.92 10.44
N ASN A 108 -12.70 -3.58 10.32
CA ASN A 108 -12.87 -4.72 9.42
C ASN A 108 -13.09 -4.25 7.96
N ALA A 109 -13.27 -5.20 7.05
CA ALA A 109 -13.49 -4.93 5.63
C ALA A 109 -14.77 -4.10 5.32
N LEU A 110 -15.71 -4.03 6.24
CA LEU A 110 -16.92 -3.21 6.15
C LEU A 110 -16.79 -1.83 6.83
N GLY A 111 -15.59 -1.50 7.32
CA GLY A 111 -15.36 -0.24 8.04
C GLY A 111 -15.87 -0.22 9.48
N GLN A 112 -16.26 -1.37 10.03
CA GLN A 112 -16.71 -1.48 11.42
C GLN A 112 -15.50 -1.56 12.35
N PRO A 113 -15.49 -0.82 13.50
CA PRO A 113 -14.36 -0.82 14.42
C PRO A 113 -14.20 -2.16 15.14
N ILE A 114 -12.94 -2.63 15.21
CA ILE A 114 -12.56 -3.86 15.91
C ILE A 114 -11.49 -3.60 16.99
N ASP A 115 -11.19 -2.34 17.25
CA ASP A 115 -10.13 -1.89 18.18
C ASP A 115 -10.63 -1.63 19.62
N GLY A 116 -11.90 -1.82 19.89
CA GLY A 116 -12.49 -1.55 21.20
C GLY A 116 -12.61 -0.06 21.59
N LYS A 117 -12.29 0.87 20.67
CA LYS A 117 -12.34 2.32 20.91
C LYS A 117 -13.73 2.94 20.68
N GLY A 118 -14.78 2.14 20.62
CA GLY A 118 -16.16 2.58 20.39
C GLY A 118 -16.51 2.81 18.91
N PRO A 119 -17.74 3.24 18.61
CA PRO A 119 -18.22 3.40 17.24
C PRO A 119 -17.48 4.52 16.50
N ILE A 120 -17.44 4.41 15.16
CA ILE A 120 -16.93 5.45 14.28
C ILE A 120 -18.11 6.39 13.96
N LEU A 121 -17.98 7.63 14.41
CA LEU A 121 -19.02 8.66 14.21
C LEU A 121 -18.68 9.46 12.94
N THR A 122 -19.32 9.10 11.84
CA THR A 122 -19.23 9.83 10.57
C THR A 122 -20.57 9.73 9.83
N ASP A 123 -20.91 10.75 9.10
CA ASP A 123 -22.05 10.82 8.18
C ASP A 123 -21.63 10.60 6.71
N LYS A 124 -20.32 10.43 6.48
CA LYS A 124 -19.73 10.24 5.16
C LYS A 124 -19.51 8.76 4.88
N PHE A 125 -20.01 8.31 3.73
CA PHE A 125 -19.82 6.95 3.22
C PHE A 125 -19.40 6.98 1.76
N ARG A 126 -18.57 6.01 1.35
CA ARG A 126 -18.15 5.84 -0.03
C ARG A 126 -18.36 4.41 -0.50
N LYS A 127 -18.78 4.28 -1.75
CA LYS A 127 -18.85 2.99 -2.45
C LYS A 127 -17.45 2.39 -2.52
N ILE A 128 -17.34 1.10 -2.16
CA ILE A 128 -16.04 0.42 -2.18
C ILE A 128 -15.53 0.21 -3.61
N GLU A 129 -16.43 -0.05 -4.56
CA GLU A 129 -16.10 -0.14 -5.98
C GLU A 129 -16.52 1.14 -6.71
N ARG A 130 -15.57 1.73 -7.40
CA ARG A 130 -15.77 2.94 -8.21
C ARG A 130 -14.78 2.95 -9.38
N VAL A 131 -15.15 3.65 -10.44
CA VAL A 131 -14.28 3.89 -11.58
C VAL A 131 -13.15 4.85 -11.19
N ALA A 132 -11.92 4.54 -11.58
CA ALA A 132 -10.78 5.41 -11.37
C ALA A 132 -10.92 6.73 -12.14
N HIS A 133 -10.28 7.79 -11.63
CA HIS A 133 -10.22 9.07 -12.32
C HIS A 133 -9.63 8.95 -13.74
N GLY A 134 -10.17 9.71 -14.67
CA GLY A 134 -9.73 9.73 -16.06
C GLY A 134 -8.33 10.32 -16.27
N VAL A 135 -7.82 10.24 -17.49
CA VAL A 135 -6.47 10.74 -17.82
C VAL A 135 -6.37 12.26 -17.65
N ILE A 136 -7.44 13.01 -17.94
CA ILE A 136 -7.48 14.48 -17.84
C ILE A 136 -7.47 14.93 -16.37
N ASP A 137 -8.03 14.11 -15.47
CA ASP A 137 -8.12 14.40 -14.05
C ASP A 137 -6.79 14.26 -13.33
N ARG A 138 -5.79 13.68 -13.99
CA ARG A 138 -4.50 13.30 -13.37
C ARG A 138 -3.40 14.29 -13.72
N LYS A 139 -2.48 14.45 -12.77
CA LYS A 139 -1.20 15.14 -12.93
C LYS A 139 -0.05 14.13 -12.93
N SER A 140 1.03 14.47 -13.60
CA SER A 140 2.27 13.68 -13.56
C SER A 140 2.82 13.56 -12.14
N VAL A 141 3.36 12.41 -11.81
CA VAL A 141 4.00 12.13 -10.52
C VAL A 141 5.39 12.78 -10.49
N ASP A 142 5.56 13.82 -9.69
CA ASP A 142 6.79 14.63 -9.61
C ASP A 142 7.22 14.97 -8.18
N THR A 143 6.45 14.53 -7.19
CA THR A 143 6.72 14.78 -5.77
C THR A 143 7.13 13.48 -5.09
N PRO A 144 8.30 13.43 -4.39
CA PRO A 144 8.75 12.21 -3.74
C PRO A 144 7.85 11.81 -2.57
N LEU A 145 7.62 10.49 -2.45
CA LEU A 145 7.20 9.85 -1.22
C LEU A 145 8.45 9.23 -0.58
N GLN A 146 8.97 9.84 0.46
CA GLN A 146 10.17 9.35 1.13
C GLN A 146 9.85 8.10 1.94
N THR A 147 10.52 6.99 1.65
CA THR A 147 10.34 5.74 2.41
C THR A 147 11.17 5.70 3.68
N GLY A 148 12.20 6.50 3.76
CA GLY A 148 13.20 6.44 4.84
C GLY A 148 14.20 5.30 4.69
N ILE A 149 14.12 4.55 3.59
CA ILE A 149 15.00 3.41 3.29
C ILE A 149 16.00 3.81 2.23
N LYS A 150 17.28 3.89 2.59
CA LYS A 150 18.37 4.35 1.70
C LYS A 150 18.37 3.69 0.33
N ALA A 151 18.23 2.36 0.30
CA ALA A 151 18.25 1.60 -0.92
C ALA A 151 17.09 1.93 -1.88
N ILE A 152 15.90 2.23 -1.32
CA ILE A 152 14.71 2.58 -2.11
C ILE A 152 14.80 4.01 -2.57
N ASP A 153 14.96 4.95 -1.65
CA ASP A 153 14.95 6.39 -1.95
C ASP A 153 16.07 6.79 -2.92
N ALA A 154 17.21 6.07 -2.90
CA ALA A 154 18.33 6.29 -3.80
C ALA A 154 18.14 5.64 -5.18
N MET A 155 17.68 4.37 -5.24
CA MET A 155 17.71 3.59 -6.48
C MET A 155 16.33 3.35 -7.11
N ILE A 156 15.28 3.32 -6.31
CA ILE A 156 13.91 2.95 -6.73
C ILE A 156 12.94 3.96 -6.12
N PRO A 157 13.09 5.25 -6.43
CA PRO A 157 12.30 6.29 -5.79
C PRO A 157 10.82 6.15 -6.11
N ILE A 158 10.01 6.42 -5.10
CA ILE A 158 8.56 6.38 -5.16
C ILE A 158 8.02 7.79 -5.13
N GLY A 159 7.11 8.12 -6.04
CA GLY A 159 6.42 9.40 -6.07
C GLY A 159 5.00 9.31 -5.52
N ARG A 160 4.49 10.45 -5.03
CA ARG A 160 3.12 10.57 -4.55
C ARG A 160 2.13 10.38 -5.70
N GLY A 161 1.29 9.36 -5.60
CA GLY A 161 0.37 8.92 -6.66
C GLY A 161 0.88 7.75 -7.52
N GLN A 162 2.06 7.21 -7.22
CA GLN A 162 2.65 6.06 -7.91
C GLN A 162 2.12 4.75 -7.34
N ARG A 163 2.14 3.71 -8.17
CA ARG A 163 1.92 2.30 -7.79
C ARG A 163 3.23 1.57 -7.84
N GLU A 164 3.81 1.23 -6.70
CA GLU A 164 5.08 0.51 -6.63
C GLU A 164 4.90 -0.82 -5.94
N LEU A 165 5.15 -1.91 -6.67
CA LEU A 165 4.99 -3.27 -6.18
C LEU A 165 6.14 -3.67 -5.27
N ILE A 166 5.84 -4.26 -4.11
CA ILE A 166 6.82 -4.96 -3.27
C ILE A 166 6.64 -6.46 -3.48
N ILE A 167 7.64 -7.13 -4.04
CA ILE A 167 7.55 -8.53 -4.45
C ILE A 167 8.74 -9.35 -3.94
N GLY A 168 8.48 -10.57 -3.52
CA GLY A 168 9.49 -11.53 -3.05
C GLY A 168 8.88 -12.70 -2.29
N ASP A 169 9.71 -13.67 -1.93
CA ASP A 169 9.30 -14.85 -1.19
C ASP A 169 8.85 -14.53 0.24
N ARG A 170 8.31 -15.53 0.93
CA ARG A 170 7.95 -15.40 2.35
C ARG A 170 9.15 -14.96 3.19
N GLN A 171 8.90 -14.10 4.18
CA GLN A 171 9.89 -13.67 5.19
C GLN A 171 11.12 -12.95 4.62
N THR A 172 11.03 -12.38 3.42
CA THR A 172 12.12 -11.57 2.82
C THR A 172 12.10 -10.10 3.25
N GLY A 173 11.14 -9.68 4.09
CA GLY A 173 11.06 -8.32 4.62
C GLY A 173 10.06 -7.40 3.90
N LYS A 174 9.13 -7.92 3.09
CA LYS A 174 8.12 -7.12 2.38
C LYS A 174 7.31 -6.21 3.31
N THR A 175 6.71 -6.81 4.34
CA THR A 175 5.92 -6.08 5.35
C THR A 175 6.79 -5.09 6.13
N ALA A 176 8.06 -5.41 6.40
CA ALA A 176 8.99 -4.49 7.06
C ALA A 176 9.21 -3.21 6.27
N ILE A 177 9.42 -3.30 4.96
CA ILE A 177 9.55 -2.14 4.05
C ILE A 177 8.28 -1.28 4.10
N ALA A 178 7.10 -1.91 4.05
CA ALA A 178 5.84 -1.20 4.12
C ALA A 178 5.67 -0.45 5.45
N LEU A 179 5.99 -1.09 6.58
CA LEU A 179 5.91 -0.48 7.91
C LEU A 179 6.93 0.65 8.09
N ASP A 180 8.17 0.47 7.64
CA ASP A 180 9.19 1.53 7.67
C ASP A 180 8.74 2.74 6.85
N THR A 181 8.13 2.51 5.68
CA THR A 181 7.57 3.57 4.85
C THR A 181 6.46 4.33 5.58
N ILE A 182 5.54 3.62 6.26
CA ILE A 182 4.48 4.25 7.07
C ILE A 182 5.08 5.05 8.22
N ILE A 183 6.02 4.48 8.98
CA ILE A 183 6.68 5.16 10.11
C ILE A 183 7.37 6.44 9.65
N ASN A 184 7.97 6.44 8.47
CA ASN A 184 8.65 7.62 7.92
C ASN A 184 7.70 8.74 7.49
N GLN A 185 6.39 8.50 7.39
CA GLN A 185 5.43 9.55 7.02
C GLN A 185 5.10 10.52 8.18
N LYS A 186 5.63 10.28 9.36
CA LYS A 186 5.43 11.16 10.52
C LYS A 186 5.83 12.60 10.19
N GLY A 187 4.88 13.52 10.27
CA GLY A 187 5.10 14.93 9.96
C GLY A 187 5.22 15.28 8.47
N GLN A 188 4.96 14.32 7.57
CA GLN A 188 5.02 14.52 6.12
C GLN A 188 3.66 14.94 5.51
N GLY A 189 2.59 15.01 6.31
CA GLY A 189 1.26 15.34 5.83
C GLY A 189 0.66 14.24 4.93
N VAL A 190 0.95 12.99 5.22
CA VAL A 190 0.45 11.83 4.46
C VAL A 190 -0.41 10.96 5.36
N HIS A 191 -1.65 10.73 4.97
CA HIS A 191 -2.50 9.72 5.60
C HIS A 191 -2.08 8.33 5.15
N CYS A 192 -1.96 7.41 6.09
CA CYS A 192 -1.55 6.05 5.79
C CYS A 192 -2.71 5.07 5.99
N ILE A 193 -2.83 4.09 5.12
CA ILE A 193 -3.78 3.00 5.23
C ILE A 193 -3.01 1.69 5.07
N TYR A 194 -3.14 0.81 6.06
CA TYR A 194 -2.60 -0.54 5.97
C TYR A 194 -3.76 -1.53 5.85
N VAL A 195 -3.82 -2.23 4.72
CA VAL A 195 -4.85 -3.26 4.47
C VAL A 195 -4.25 -4.64 4.67
N ALA A 196 -4.62 -5.30 5.75
CA ALA A 196 -4.24 -6.68 6.04
C ALA A 196 -5.24 -7.64 5.39
N ILE A 197 -4.78 -8.45 4.44
CA ILE A 197 -5.62 -9.36 3.66
C ILE A 197 -5.23 -10.80 3.96
N GLY A 198 -6.13 -11.56 4.58
CA GLY A 198 -5.91 -12.98 4.88
C GLY A 198 -4.72 -13.23 5.80
N GLN A 199 -4.36 -12.28 6.65
CA GLN A 199 -3.28 -12.42 7.64
C GLN A 199 -3.79 -13.04 8.95
N LYS A 200 -2.87 -13.63 9.72
CA LYS A 200 -3.21 -14.11 11.06
C LYS A 200 -3.49 -12.94 11.99
N ALA A 201 -4.49 -13.05 12.85
CA ALA A 201 -4.85 -12.01 13.81
C ALA A 201 -3.66 -11.61 14.72
N SER A 202 -2.80 -12.56 15.10
CA SER A 202 -1.58 -12.29 15.88
C SER A 202 -0.57 -11.42 15.11
N THR A 203 -0.45 -11.62 13.80
CA THR A 203 0.42 -10.79 12.96
C THR A 203 -0.11 -9.36 12.89
N VAL A 204 -1.41 -9.20 12.68
CA VAL A 204 -2.05 -7.88 12.66
C VAL A 204 -1.90 -7.17 14.01
N ALA A 205 -2.12 -7.86 15.12
CA ALA A 205 -1.92 -7.29 16.46
C ALA A 205 -0.48 -6.78 16.67
N ASN A 206 0.53 -7.51 16.19
CA ASN A 206 1.92 -7.07 16.26
C ASN A 206 2.17 -5.83 15.39
N ILE A 207 1.56 -5.73 14.21
CA ILE A 207 1.66 -4.56 13.33
C ILE A 207 1.05 -3.33 14.01
N VAL A 208 -0.16 -3.46 14.56
CA VAL A 208 -0.82 -2.38 15.32
C VAL A 208 0.09 -1.91 16.44
N LYS A 209 0.58 -2.84 17.26
CA LYS A 209 1.49 -2.51 18.38
C LYS A 209 2.76 -1.80 17.90
N THR A 210 3.39 -2.26 16.84
CA THR A 210 4.57 -1.62 16.26
C THR A 210 4.27 -0.19 15.82
N LEU A 211 3.17 0.03 15.09
CA LEU A 211 2.79 1.37 14.66
C LEU A 211 2.44 2.29 15.83
N GLU A 212 1.84 1.77 16.91
CA GLU A 212 1.60 2.52 18.16
C GLU A 212 2.90 2.91 18.83
N GLU A 213 3.86 1.99 18.97
CA GLU A 213 5.17 2.24 19.60
C GLU A 213 5.95 3.36 18.90
N TYR A 214 5.83 3.48 17.57
CA TYR A 214 6.47 4.53 16.79
C TYR A 214 5.61 5.80 16.61
N GLY A 215 4.39 5.82 17.19
CA GLY A 215 3.45 6.93 17.05
C GLY A 215 2.91 7.11 15.65
N ALA A 216 2.92 6.04 14.84
CA ALA A 216 2.43 6.07 13.47
C ALA A 216 0.90 5.86 13.38
N MET A 217 0.25 5.39 14.44
CA MET A 217 -1.21 5.29 14.49
C MET A 217 -1.90 6.65 14.46
N ASP A 218 -1.23 7.74 14.83
CA ASP A 218 -1.81 9.08 14.81
C ASP A 218 -2.24 9.55 13.40
N TYR A 219 -1.72 8.92 12.34
CA TYR A 219 -2.02 9.23 10.94
C TYR A 219 -2.31 7.97 10.11
N THR A 220 -2.55 6.83 10.75
CA THR A 220 -2.73 5.53 10.07
C THR A 220 -4.08 4.92 10.41
N THR A 221 -4.76 4.40 9.38
CA THR A 221 -5.96 3.57 9.49
C THR A 221 -5.59 2.13 9.10
N ILE A 222 -6.04 1.14 9.86
CA ILE A 222 -5.80 -0.27 9.54
C ILE A 222 -7.11 -0.93 9.18
N VAL A 223 -7.18 -1.52 7.98
CA VAL A 223 -8.32 -2.32 7.50
C VAL A 223 -7.92 -3.78 7.55
N VAL A 224 -8.70 -4.60 8.25
CA VAL A 224 -8.34 -5.99 8.54
C VAL A 224 -9.38 -6.95 7.97
N SER A 225 -8.90 -7.93 7.21
CA SER A 225 -9.61 -9.17 6.96
C SER A 225 -8.66 -10.32 7.25
N THR A 226 -8.97 -11.09 8.31
CA THR A 226 -8.08 -12.15 8.79
C THR A 226 -8.17 -13.42 7.94
N ALA A 227 -7.23 -14.34 8.14
CA ALA A 227 -7.24 -15.65 7.47
C ALA A 227 -8.44 -16.54 7.87
N SER A 228 -9.09 -16.23 8.99
CA SER A 228 -10.30 -16.93 9.47
C SER A 228 -11.59 -16.32 8.96
N ASP A 229 -11.53 -15.14 8.34
CA ASP A 229 -12.71 -14.48 7.79
C ASP A 229 -13.13 -15.15 6.48
N LEU A 230 -14.40 -15.01 6.15
CA LEU A 230 -14.95 -15.49 4.89
C LEU A 230 -14.24 -14.86 3.69
N ALA A 231 -14.10 -15.62 2.61
CA ALA A 231 -13.46 -15.14 1.39
C ALA A 231 -14.06 -13.82 0.82
N PRO A 232 -15.36 -13.56 0.90
CA PRO A 232 -15.94 -12.26 0.53
C PRO A 232 -15.34 -11.07 1.26
N LEU A 233 -15.07 -11.18 2.57
CA LEU A 233 -14.46 -10.10 3.34
C LEU A 233 -13.01 -9.84 2.92
N GLN A 234 -12.26 -10.90 2.63
CA GLN A 234 -10.91 -10.76 2.08
C GLN A 234 -10.92 -10.13 0.67
N TYR A 235 -11.96 -10.42 -0.12
CA TYR A 235 -12.14 -9.83 -1.45
C TYR A 235 -12.42 -8.33 -1.38
N ILE A 236 -13.30 -7.86 -0.50
CA ILE A 236 -13.67 -6.44 -0.42
C ILE A 236 -12.67 -5.58 0.34
N ALA A 237 -11.87 -6.13 1.25
CA ALA A 237 -10.95 -5.38 2.11
C ALA A 237 -10.05 -4.38 1.37
N PRO A 238 -9.36 -4.71 0.26
CA PRO A 238 -8.53 -3.75 -0.45
C PRO A 238 -9.34 -2.63 -1.11
N TYR A 239 -10.53 -2.92 -1.60
CA TYR A 239 -11.43 -1.88 -2.14
C TYR A 239 -11.93 -0.94 -1.06
N SER A 240 -12.21 -1.45 0.13
CA SER A 240 -12.58 -0.65 1.31
C SER A 240 -11.45 0.30 1.72
N GLY A 241 -10.22 -0.22 1.82
CA GLY A 241 -9.06 0.61 2.10
C GLY A 241 -8.81 1.68 1.04
N CYS A 242 -8.98 1.33 -0.23
CA CYS A 242 -8.89 2.29 -1.34
C CYS A 242 -9.95 3.40 -1.23
N ALA A 243 -11.21 3.04 -0.97
CA ALA A 243 -12.31 4.00 -0.84
C ALA A 243 -12.10 4.97 0.33
N ILE A 244 -11.56 4.49 1.45
CA ILE A 244 -11.17 5.35 2.59
C ILE A 244 -10.10 6.37 2.15
N GLY A 245 -9.08 5.92 1.42
CA GLY A 245 -8.01 6.79 0.94
C GLY A 245 -8.46 7.81 -0.09
N GLU A 246 -9.38 7.45 -0.97
CA GLU A 246 -9.92 8.36 -1.97
C GLU A 246 -10.64 9.57 -1.36
N GLU A 247 -11.22 9.44 -0.16
CA GLU A 247 -11.82 10.59 0.53
C GLU A 247 -10.80 11.69 0.79
N TRP A 248 -9.65 11.35 1.33
CA TRP A 248 -8.58 12.33 1.58
C TRP A 248 -7.93 12.82 0.28
N MET A 249 -7.70 11.92 -0.68
CA MET A 249 -7.15 12.30 -1.98
C MET A 249 -8.01 13.36 -2.69
N GLU A 250 -9.33 13.18 -2.71
CA GLU A 250 -10.26 14.12 -3.35
C GLU A 250 -10.43 15.42 -2.55
N ASN A 251 -10.08 15.43 -1.25
CA ASN A 251 -10.00 16.63 -0.43
C ASN A 251 -8.65 17.38 -0.61
N GLY A 252 -7.78 16.93 -1.52
CA GLY A 252 -6.50 17.56 -1.80
C GLY A 252 -5.35 17.08 -0.91
N GLU A 253 -5.53 15.98 -0.19
CA GLU A 253 -4.53 15.45 0.73
C GLU A 253 -3.76 14.29 0.10
N ASP A 254 -2.60 13.97 0.66
CA ASP A 254 -1.76 12.86 0.20
C ASP A 254 -2.02 11.61 1.03
N VAL A 255 -2.15 10.47 0.35
CA VAL A 255 -2.45 9.19 0.97
C VAL A 255 -1.46 8.13 0.52
N LEU A 256 -1.06 7.27 1.44
CA LEU A 256 -0.31 6.04 1.19
C LEU A 256 -1.19 4.85 1.58
N VAL A 257 -1.44 3.94 0.64
CA VAL A 257 -2.13 2.67 0.93
C VAL A 257 -1.22 1.48 0.68
N VAL A 258 -1.14 0.59 1.64
CA VAL A 258 -0.42 -0.69 1.56
C VAL A 258 -1.44 -1.82 1.48
N TYR A 259 -1.28 -2.72 0.50
CA TYR A 259 -2.11 -3.93 0.37
C TYR A 259 -1.27 -5.17 0.70
N ASP A 260 -1.39 -5.71 1.89
CA ASP A 260 -0.60 -6.86 2.36
C ASP A 260 -1.48 -8.10 2.60
N ASP A 261 -1.64 -9.03 1.65
CA ASP A 261 -1.06 -9.04 0.30
C ASP A 261 -2.11 -9.34 -0.77
N LEU A 262 -1.84 -8.90 -2.00
CA LEU A 262 -2.73 -9.14 -3.14
C LEU A 262 -2.68 -10.59 -3.67
N SER A 263 -1.70 -11.41 -3.28
CA SER A 263 -1.70 -12.84 -3.61
C SER A 263 -2.85 -13.54 -2.90
N LYS A 264 -3.10 -13.23 -1.63
CA LYS A 264 -4.25 -13.75 -0.87
C LYS A 264 -5.57 -13.17 -1.36
N HIS A 265 -5.58 -11.90 -1.76
CA HIS A 265 -6.73 -11.29 -2.42
C HIS A 265 -7.15 -12.06 -3.68
N ALA A 266 -6.20 -12.38 -4.55
CA ALA A 266 -6.45 -13.19 -5.74
C ALA A 266 -6.95 -14.61 -5.38
N ALA A 267 -6.37 -15.25 -4.35
CA ALA A 267 -6.80 -16.56 -3.88
C ALA A 267 -8.24 -16.54 -3.34
N ALA A 268 -8.62 -15.51 -2.60
CA ALA A 268 -10.01 -15.32 -2.13
C ALA A 268 -10.97 -15.17 -3.32
N TYR A 269 -10.60 -14.36 -4.32
CA TYR A 269 -11.42 -14.19 -5.52
C TYR A 269 -11.54 -15.48 -6.34
N ARG A 270 -10.47 -16.27 -6.46
CA ARG A 270 -10.52 -17.61 -7.06
C ARG A 270 -11.50 -18.52 -6.34
N THR A 271 -11.45 -18.55 -5.01
CA THR A 271 -12.39 -19.34 -4.19
C THR A 271 -13.84 -18.92 -4.46
N LEU A 272 -14.15 -17.62 -4.42
CA LEU A 272 -15.48 -17.12 -4.71
C LEU A 272 -15.95 -17.48 -6.12
N SER A 273 -15.08 -17.33 -7.12
CA SER A 273 -15.40 -17.62 -8.51
C SER A 273 -15.70 -19.10 -8.74
N LEU A 274 -14.95 -20.01 -8.09
CA LEU A 274 -15.19 -21.44 -8.16
C LEU A 274 -16.50 -21.84 -7.47
N LEU A 275 -16.80 -21.27 -6.30
CA LEU A 275 -18.05 -21.49 -5.59
C LEU A 275 -19.26 -20.98 -6.39
N LEU A 276 -19.12 -19.84 -7.07
CA LEU A 276 -20.12 -19.29 -8.01
C LEU A 276 -20.18 -20.07 -9.35
N LYS A 277 -19.38 -21.14 -9.51
CA LYS A 277 -19.30 -21.96 -10.75
C LYS A 277 -18.87 -21.17 -11.99
N ARG A 278 -18.12 -20.09 -11.82
CA ARG A 278 -17.48 -19.40 -12.96
C ARG A 278 -16.43 -20.32 -13.59
N PRO A 279 -16.28 -20.34 -14.91
CA PRO A 279 -15.29 -21.20 -15.56
C PRO A 279 -13.86 -20.81 -15.16
N PRO A 280 -13.06 -21.78 -14.67
CA PRO A 280 -11.67 -21.51 -14.31
C PRO A 280 -10.77 -21.39 -15.53
N GLY A 281 -9.78 -20.50 -15.45
CA GLY A 281 -8.69 -20.35 -16.40
C GLY A 281 -7.35 -20.88 -15.85
N ARG A 282 -6.26 -20.18 -16.17
CA ARG A 282 -4.90 -20.54 -15.72
C ARG A 282 -4.82 -20.58 -14.18
N GLU A 283 -4.23 -21.63 -13.63
CA GLU A 283 -4.09 -21.86 -12.18
C GLU A 283 -5.44 -21.82 -11.42
N ALA A 284 -6.52 -22.18 -12.10
CA ALA A 284 -7.90 -22.10 -11.61
C ALA A 284 -8.41 -20.70 -11.28
N TYR A 285 -7.70 -19.63 -11.64
CA TYR A 285 -8.20 -18.28 -11.54
C TYR A 285 -9.28 -18.00 -12.60
N PRO A 286 -10.28 -17.16 -12.29
CA PRO A 286 -11.24 -16.73 -13.32
C PRO A 286 -10.57 -15.84 -14.35
N GLY A 287 -11.15 -15.75 -15.57
CA GLY A 287 -10.59 -14.99 -16.68
C GLY A 287 -10.42 -13.50 -16.43
N ASP A 288 -11.14 -12.95 -15.47
CA ASP A 288 -11.13 -11.53 -15.09
C ASP A 288 -10.23 -11.20 -13.90
N VAL A 289 -9.34 -12.12 -13.47
CA VAL A 289 -8.44 -11.86 -12.33
C VAL A 289 -7.46 -10.70 -12.59
N PHE A 290 -7.09 -10.43 -13.83
CA PHE A 290 -6.33 -9.24 -14.18
C PHE A 290 -7.12 -7.97 -13.85
N TYR A 291 -8.40 -7.92 -14.19
CA TYR A 291 -9.28 -6.81 -13.91
C TYR A 291 -9.53 -6.61 -12.42
N LEU A 292 -9.50 -7.67 -11.62
CA LEU A 292 -9.57 -7.59 -10.15
C LEU A 292 -8.54 -6.62 -9.57
N HIS A 293 -7.28 -6.74 -9.98
CA HIS A 293 -6.19 -5.90 -9.50
C HIS A 293 -6.06 -4.58 -10.26
N SER A 294 -6.33 -4.58 -11.57
CA SER A 294 -6.21 -3.36 -12.37
C SER A 294 -7.23 -2.30 -11.96
N ARG A 295 -8.50 -2.66 -11.74
CA ARG A 295 -9.51 -1.71 -11.29
C ARG A 295 -9.28 -1.18 -9.87
N LEU A 296 -8.55 -1.92 -9.02
CA LEU A 296 -8.11 -1.44 -7.71
C LEU A 296 -6.94 -0.47 -7.85
N LEU A 297 -5.86 -0.89 -8.52
CA LEU A 297 -4.60 -0.17 -8.57
C LEU A 297 -4.65 1.08 -9.47
N GLU A 298 -5.53 1.09 -10.50
CA GLU A 298 -5.75 2.29 -11.32
C GLU A 298 -6.37 3.46 -10.56
N ARG A 299 -6.99 3.22 -9.41
CA ARG A 299 -7.52 4.26 -8.52
C ARG A 299 -6.41 5.06 -7.82
N ALA A 300 -5.22 4.46 -7.68
CA ALA A 300 -4.04 5.15 -7.20
C ALA A 300 -3.51 6.10 -8.28
N SER A 301 -3.48 7.39 -7.96
CA SER A 301 -3.08 8.45 -8.90
C SER A 301 -2.77 9.74 -8.16
N ARG A 302 -2.23 10.71 -8.88
CA ARG A 302 -2.16 12.10 -8.44
C ARG A 302 -3.17 12.92 -9.23
N LEU A 303 -4.02 13.64 -8.53
CA LEU A 303 -5.03 14.48 -9.12
C LEU A 303 -4.44 15.82 -9.62
N SER A 304 -5.11 16.40 -10.61
CA SER A 304 -4.80 17.73 -11.09
C SER A 304 -5.10 18.79 -10.03
N GLU A 305 -4.49 19.96 -10.16
CA GLU A 305 -4.72 21.09 -9.24
C GLU A 305 -6.19 21.54 -9.24
N GLU A 306 -6.90 21.38 -10.36
CA GLU A 306 -8.33 21.66 -10.47
C GLU A 306 -9.19 20.76 -9.58
N LEU A 307 -8.70 19.55 -9.30
CA LEU A 307 -9.33 18.58 -8.41
C LEU A 307 -8.68 18.53 -7.00
N GLY A 308 -7.94 19.59 -6.64
CA GLY A 308 -7.33 19.73 -5.31
C GLY A 308 -5.88 19.23 -5.20
N GLY A 309 -5.33 18.58 -6.22
CA GLY A 309 -3.91 18.18 -6.27
C GLY A 309 -3.51 17.04 -5.34
N GLY A 310 -4.46 16.38 -4.67
CA GLY A 310 -4.19 15.25 -3.77
C GLY A 310 -3.67 14.02 -4.48
N SER A 311 -3.13 13.07 -3.71
CA SER A 311 -2.58 11.84 -4.26
C SER A 311 -2.94 10.60 -3.45
N LEU A 312 -3.05 9.47 -4.13
CA LEU A 312 -3.14 8.14 -3.53
C LEU A 312 -2.01 7.28 -4.09
N THR A 313 -1.03 6.99 -3.24
CA THR A 313 0.12 6.14 -3.57
C THR A 313 -0.16 4.72 -3.10
N ALA A 314 0.00 3.72 -3.98
CA ALA A 314 -0.26 2.33 -3.65
C ALA A 314 1.03 1.52 -3.57
N LEU A 315 1.19 0.78 -2.48
CA LEU A 315 2.23 -0.24 -2.28
C LEU A 315 1.57 -1.61 -2.17
N PRO A 316 1.21 -2.24 -3.30
CA PRO A 316 0.77 -3.63 -3.29
C PRO A 316 1.93 -4.56 -2.95
N ILE A 317 1.64 -5.61 -2.17
CA ILE A 317 2.57 -6.66 -1.85
C ILE A 317 2.14 -7.95 -2.56
N ILE A 318 3.10 -8.61 -3.20
CA ILE A 318 2.92 -9.92 -3.82
C ILE A 318 3.93 -10.90 -3.22
N GLU A 319 3.45 -12.09 -2.86
CA GLU A 319 4.28 -13.20 -2.42
C GLU A 319 4.62 -14.12 -3.60
N THR A 320 5.91 -14.36 -3.82
CA THR A 320 6.40 -15.35 -4.78
C THR A 320 6.72 -16.67 -4.09
N GLN A 321 6.90 -17.71 -4.88
CA GLN A 321 7.41 -19.01 -4.44
C GLN A 321 8.71 -19.30 -5.18
N ALA A 322 9.79 -19.55 -4.44
CA ALA A 322 11.12 -19.80 -5.00
C ALA A 322 11.60 -18.72 -5.99
N GLY A 323 11.25 -17.46 -5.74
CA GLY A 323 11.65 -16.34 -6.59
C GLY A 323 10.96 -16.28 -7.96
N ASP A 324 9.92 -17.10 -8.22
CA ASP A 324 9.25 -17.14 -9.52
C ASP A 324 8.36 -15.91 -9.75
N VAL A 325 8.91 -14.91 -10.44
CA VAL A 325 8.17 -13.71 -10.88
C VAL A 325 7.37 -13.94 -12.17
N SER A 326 7.54 -15.09 -12.83
CA SER A 326 6.84 -15.45 -14.06
C SER A 326 5.48 -16.13 -13.81
N ALA A 327 5.15 -16.42 -12.56
CA ALA A 327 3.86 -16.95 -12.16
C ALA A 327 2.72 -15.98 -12.54
N TYR A 328 1.49 -16.47 -12.58
CA TYR A 328 0.36 -15.75 -13.19
C TYR A 328 0.04 -14.43 -12.46
N ILE A 329 -0.14 -14.46 -11.15
CA ILE A 329 -0.49 -13.24 -10.39
C ILE A 329 0.66 -12.24 -10.31
N PRO A 330 1.93 -12.63 -10.02
CA PRO A 330 3.07 -11.73 -10.10
C PRO A 330 3.17 -10.99 -11.45
N THR A 331 3.11 -11.70 -12.56
CA THR A 331 3.17 -11.12 -13.91
C THR A 331 2.08 -10.09 -14.15
N ASN A 332 0.85 -10.37 -13.74
CA ASN A 332 -0.26 -9.45 -13.86
C ASN A 332 -0.01 -8.14 -13.09
N VAL A 333 0.39 -8.25 -11.83
CA VAL A 333 0.58 -7.06 -10.98
C VAL A 333 1.80 -6.24 -11.40
N ILE A 334 2.91 -6.88 -11.83
CA ILE A 334 4.06 -6.19 -12.43
C ILE A 334 3.64 -5.34 -13.63
N SER A 335 2.72 -5.85 -14.47
CA SER A 335 2.27 -5.11 -15.65
C SER A 335 1.35 -3.93 -15.33
N ILE A 336 0.59 -4.00 -14.22
CA ILE A 336 -0.33 -2.95 -13.78
C ILE A 336 0.43 -1.81 -13.06
N THR A 337 1.50 -2.13 -12.35
CA THR A 337 2.24 -1.18 -11.50
C THR A 337 3.27 -0.35 -12.28
N ASP A 338 3.70 0.75 -11.68
CA ASP A 338 4.69 1.68 -12.25
C ASP A 338 6.13 1.30 -11.88
N GLY A 339 6.33 0.09 -11.43
CA GLY A 339 7.61 -0.49 -11.04
C GLY A 339 7.46 -1.51 -9.94
N GLN A 340 8.59 -2.10 -9.55
CA GLN A 340 8.65 -3.11 -8.50
C GLN A 340 9.94 -3.01 -7.69
N ILE A 341 9.82 -3.29 -6.40
CA ILE A 341 10.91 -3.55 -5.45
C ILE A 341 10.99 -5.07 -5.27
N TYR A 342 12.02 -5.68 -5.83
CA TYR A 342 12.22 -7.13 -5.76
C TYR A 342 13.11 -7.50 -4.59
N LEU A 343 12.61 -8.34 -3.69
CA LEU A 343 13.33 -8.86 -2.52
C LEU A 343 13.80 -10.29 -2.77
N GLU A 344 15.08 -10.51 -2.63
CA GLU A 344 15.75 -11.77 -2.94
C GLU A 344 16.09 -12.55 -1.69
N THR A 345 15.68 -13.83 -1.64
CA THR A 345 15.87 -14.71 -0.48
C THR A 345 17.35 -14.96 -0.19
N GLU A 346 18.17 -15.13 -1.23
CA GLU A 346 19.62 -15.35 -1.07
C GLU A 346 20.32 -14.16 -0.41
N MET A 347 19.98 -12.94 -0.84
CA MET A 347 20.51 -11.71 -0.24
C MET A 347 20.07 -11.58 1.23
N PHE A 348 18.83 -11.91 1.52
CA PHE A 348 18.27 -11.87 2.89
C PHE A 348 19.03 -12.83 3.82
N ASN A 349 19.25 -14.07 3.36
CA ASN A 349 19.97 -15.10 4.10
C ASN A 349 21.47 -14.79 4.25
N ALA A 350 22.05 -14.11 3.27
CA ALA A 350 23.43 -13.61 3.34
C ALA A 350 23.60 -12.38 4.27
N GLY A 351 22.53 -11.94 4.94
CA GLY A 351 22.57 -10.83 5.88
C GLY A 351 22.52 -9.43 5.24
N PHE A 352 22.25 -9.36 3.94
CA PHE A 352 22.02 -8.09 3.26
C PHE A 352 20.55 -7.68 3.44
N ARG A 353 20.31 -6.70 4.30
CA ARG A 353 18.96 -6.24 4.67
C ARG A 353 18.87 -4.72 4.62
N PRO A 354 17.85 -4.17 3.90
CA PRO A 354 16.81 -4.86 3.13
C PRO A 354 17.39 -5.60 1.91
N ALA A 355 16.81 -6.76 1.60
CA ALA A 355 17.33 -7.68 0.58
C ALA A 355 16.90 -7.26 -0.84
N ILE A 356 17.06 -6.00 -1.17
CA ILE A 356 16.60 -5.39 -2.43
C ILE A 356 17.57 -5.71 -3.55
N ASN A 357 17.10 -6.42 -4.57
CA ASN A 357 17.87 -6.65 -5.78
C ASN A 357 17.77 -5.42 -6.71
N ALA A 358 18.84 -4.63 -6.77
CA ALA A 358 18.91 -3.41 -7.57
C ALA A 358 18.83 -3.66 -9.09
N GLY A 359 19.15 -4.88 -9.56
CA GLY A 359 19.09 -5.24 -10.99
C GLY A 359 17.66 -5.51 -11.47
N LEU A 360 16.84 -6.17 -10.63
CA LEU A 360 15.46 -6.55 -10.96
C LEU A 360 14.43 -5.52 -10.50
N SER A 361 14.82 -4.61 -9.62
CA SER A 361 13.95 -3.55 -9.12
C SER A 361 13.96 -2.34 -10.06
N VAL A 362 12.78 -1.78 -10.30
CA VAL A 362 12.60 -0.67 -11.25
C VAL A 362 11.56 0.30 -10.71
N SER A 363 11.81 1.61 -10.84
CA SER A 363 10.79 2.65 -10.74
C SER A 363 10.66 3.33 -12.09
N ARG A 364 9.46 3.31 -12.69
CA ARG A 364 9.19 3.97 -13.98
C ARG A 364 9.10 5.49 -13.85
N VAL A 365 8.80 6.00 -12.66
CA VAL A 365 8.83 7.44 -12.35
C VAL A 365 10.28 7.90 -12.18
N GLY A 366 11.10 7.12 -11.50
CA GLY A 366 12.52 7.34 -11.38
C GLY A 366 12.87 8.70 -10.78
N GLY A 367 13.89 9.37 -11.34
CA GLY A 367 14.42 10.62 -10.82
C GLY A 367 13.45 11.82 -10.82
N SER A 368 12.25 11.70 -11.39
CA SER A 368 11.18 12.69 -11.22
C SER A 368 10.61 12.69 -9.81
N ALA A 369 10.70 11.56 -9.11
CA ALA A 369 10.30 11.38 -7.72
C ALA A 369 11.47 11.55 -6.74
N GLN A 370 12.52 12.25 -7.10
CA GLN A 370 13.65 12.55 -6.23
C GLN A 370 13.90 14.04 -6.14
N ILE A 371 14.30 14.52 -4.97
CA ILE A 371 14.85 15.86 -4.82
C ILE A 371 16.20 15.95 -5.57
N LYS A 372 16.55 17.13 -6.05
CA LYS A 372 17.73 17.33 -6.91
C LYS A 372 19.03 16.82 -6.29
N ALA A 373 19.19 16.99 -4.97
CA ALA A 373 20.35 16.50 -4.24
C ALA A 373 20.47 14.96 -4.34
N MET A 374 19.40 14.23 -4.03
CA MET A 374 19.39 12.76 -4.09
C MET A 374 19.63 12.29 -5.53
N LYS A 375 18.94 12.87 -6.51
CA LYS A 375 19.10 12.51 -7.92
C LYS A 375 20.55 12.61 -8.39
N LYS A 376 21.24 13.70 -7.99
CA LYS A 376 22.65 13.91 -8.37
C LYS A 376 23.59 12.87 -7.77
N ILE A 377 23.45 12.56 -6.47
CA ILE A 377 24.39 11.68 -5.77
C ILE A 377 24.10 10.20 -5.98
N ALA A 378 22.83 9.82 -6.17
CA ALA A 378 22.43 8.43 -6.31
C ALA A 378 22.62 7.88 -7.73
N ALA A 379 22.79 8.74 -8.73
CA ALA A 379 22.91 8.36 -10.13
C ALA A 379 23.95 7.24 -10.42
N PRO A 380 25.17 7.25 -9.85
CA PRO A 380 26.18 6.22 -10.12
C PRO A 380 25.93 4.90 -9.40
N ILE A 381 25.15 4.86 -8.33
CA ILE A 381 25.03 3.70 -7.42
C ILE A 381 24.67 2.40 -8.16
N ARG A 382 23.67 2.45 -9.04
CA ARG A 382 23.21 1.25 -9.75
C ARG A 382 24.28 0.67 -10.67
N VAL A 383 25.02 1.54 -11.34
CA VAL A 383 26.13 1.15 -12.25
C VAL A 383 27.27 0.57 -11.45
N GLU A 384 27.67 1.22 -10.35
CA GLU A 384 28.73 0.75 -9.47
C GLU A 384 28.41 -0.62 -8.82
N LEU A 385 27.14 -0.82 -8.40
CA LEU A 385 26.68 -2.11 -7.89
C LEU A 385 26.64 -3.21 -8.95
N ALA A 386 26.28 -2.88 -10.20
CA ALA A 386 26.30 -3.83 -11.30
C ALA A 386 27.76 -4.26 -11.62
N GLN A 387 28.67 -3.31 -11.73
CA GLN A 387 30.08 -3.57 -11.93
C GLN A 387 30.68 -4.39 -10.78
N TYR A 388 30.35 -4.05 -9.53
CA TYR A 388 30.76 -4.82 -8.36
C TYR A 388 30.32 -6.29 -8.45
N ARG A 389 29.08 -6.57 -8.86
CA ARG A 389 28.58 -7.95 -8.99
C ARG A 389 29.37 -8.75 -10.04
N GLU A 390 29.64 -8.15 -11.18
CA GLU A 390 30.47 -8.79 -12.22
C GLU A 390 31.87 -9.06 -11.70
N LEU A 391 32.57 -8.07 -11.16
CA LEU A 391 33.93 -8.20 -10.65
C LEU A 391 34.03 -9.16 -9.47
N ALA A 392 33.05 -9.15 -8.55
CA ALA A 392 33.04 -10.08 -7.41
C ALA A 392 32.88 -11.53 -7.86
N SER A 393 32.16 -11.80 -8.94
CA SER A 393 32.06 -13.11 -9.56
C SER A 393 33.42 -13.58 -10.11
N PHE A 394 34.14 -12.72 -10.81
CA PHE A 394 35.49 -13.05 -11.33
C PHE A 394 36.51 -13.22 -10.21
N ALA A 395 36.47 -12.41 -9.17
CA ALA A 395 37.39 -12.48 -8.03
C ALA A 395 37.35 -13.82 -7.29
N GLN A 396 36.22 -14.52 -7.30
CA GLN A 396 36.10 -15.86 -6.72
C GLN A 396 36.91 -16.93 -7.44
N PHE A 397 37.28 -16.71 -8.69
CA PHE A 397 38.05 -17.67 -9.48
C PHE A 397 39.58 -17.50 -9.38
N GLY A 398 40.09 -16.65 -8.46
CA GLY A 398 41.50 -16.63 -8.05
C GLY A 398 42.47 -15.96 -9.01
N SER A 399 42.05 -15.05 -9.87
CA SER A 399 42.94 -14.22 -10.66
C SER A 399 43.60 -13.13 -9.81
N GLU A 400 44.89 -12.83 -10.03
CA GLU A 400 45.51 -11.62 -9.48
C GLU A 400 44.77 -10.41 -10.03
N LEU A 401 44.17 -9.64 -9.13
CA LEU A 401 43.44 -8.42 -9.49
C LEU A 401 44.44 -7.28 -9.68
N ASP A 402 44.31 -6.55 -10.77
CA ASP A 402 45.01 -5.28 -10.90
C ASP A 402 44.49 -4.24 -9.86
N LYS A 403 45.28 -3.20 -9.65
CA LYS A 403 45.01 -2.20 -8.62
C LYS A 403 43.66 -1.47 -8.84
N GLU A 404 43.29 -1.22 -10.09
CA GLU A 404 42.06 -0.50 -10.43
C GLU A 404 40.84 -1.38 -10.13
N THR A 405 40.88 -2.64 -10.54
CA THR A 405 39.83 -3.63 -10.25
C THR A 405 39.65 -3.86 -8.74
N ALA A 406 40.76 -3.91 -7.99
CA ALA A 406 40.72 -4.04 -6.53
C ALA A 406 40.04 -2.80 -5.86
N GLU A 407 40.35 -1.60 -6.36
CA GLU A 407 39.69 -0.36 -5.87
C GLU A 407 38.19 -0.33 -6.19
N GLN A 408 37.78 -0.76 -7.40
CA GLN A 408 36.36 -0.83 -7.79
C GLN A 408 35.61 -1.84 -6.93
N LEU A 409 36.20 -2.99 -6.62
CA LEU A 409 35.60 -3.97 -5.68
C LEU A 409 35.47 -3.39 -4.28
N ALA A 410 36.50 -2.73 -3.76
CA ALA A 410 36.49 -2.11 -2.46
C ALA A 410 35.40 -1.01 -2.39
N GLN A 411 35.23 -0.22 -3.43
CA GLN A 411 34.19 0.79 -3.54
C GLN A 411 32.79 0.17 -3.54
N GLY A 412 32.56 -0.85 -4.36
CA GLY A 412 31.27 -1.55 -4.42
C GLY A 412 30.89 -2.21 -3.10
N GLU A 413 31.85 -2.77 -2.36
CA GLU A 413 31.62 -3.29 -1.01
C GLU A 413 31.14 -2.21 -0.04
N ARG A 414 31.74 -1.00 -0.08
CA ARG A 414 31.35 0.11 0.79
C ARG A 414 29.94 0.58 0.45
N ILE A 415 29.62 0.74 -0.84
CA ILE A 415 28.25 1.09 -1.26
C ILE A 415 27.24 0.03 -0.79
N LYS A 416 27.57 -1.24 -0.99
CA LYS A 416 26.73 -2.36 -0.54
C LYS A 416 26.50 -2.31 0.97
N GLU A 417 27.53 -2.03 1.77
CA GLU A 417 27.42 -1.94 3.22
C GLU A 417 26.58 -0.73 3.66
N VAL A 418 26.80 0.44 3.04
CA VAL A 418 26.02 1.67 3.30
C VAL A 418 24.53 1.47 3.02
N LEU A 419 24.15 0.66 2.04
CA LEU A 419 22.74 0.41 1.71
C LEU A 419 22.02 -0.52 2.71
N LYS A 420 22.76 -1.18 3.61
CA LYS A 420 22.12 -1.92 4.71
C LYS A 420 21.48 -0.97 5.71
N GLN A 421 20.37 -1.40 6.25
CA GLN A 421 19.59 -0.62 7.22
C GLN A 421 18.80 -1.55 8.14
N GLY A 422 18.75 -1.20 9.43
CA GLY A 422 17.94 -1.91 10.41
C GLY A 422 16.45 -1.69 10.19
N GLN A 423 15.65 -2.64 10.60
CA GLN A 423 14.20 -2.55 10.59
C GLN A 423 13.72 -1.50 11.62
N TYR A 424 12.65 -0.78 11.28
CA TYR A 424 12.06 0.30 12.09
C TYR A 424 13.03 1.45 12.41
N GLN A 425 13.95 1.70 11.50
CA GLN A 425 14.92 2.78 11.59
C GLN A 425 14.95 3.61 10.30
N PRO A 426 13.82 4.21 9.90
CA PRO A 426 13.80 5.08 8.73
C PRO A 426 14.72 6.28 8.96
N ILE A 427 15.44 6.67 7.91
CA ILE A 427 16.41 7.78 7.95
C ILE A 427 15.84 8.94 7.12
N PRO A 428 15.76 10.16 7.66
CA PRO A 428 15.36 11.34 6.91
C PRO A 428 16.24 11.56 5.67
N VAL A 429 15.66 12.06 4.59
CA VAL A 429 16.33 12.15 3.28
C VAL A 429 17.61 12.96 3.28
N GLU A 430 17.70 14.03 4.07
CA GLU A 430 18.91 14.83 4.22
C GLU A 430 20.08 14.04 4.76
N TYR A 431 19.87 13.15 5.72
CA TYR A 431 20.92 12.27 6.26
C TYR A 431 21.24 11.12 5.30
N GLN A 432 20.25 10.57 4.61
CA GLN A 432 20.52 9.62 3.53
C GLN A 432 21.45 10.22 2.48
N ILE A 433 21.21 11.47 2.09
CA ILE A 433 22.04 12.20 1.13
C ILE A 433 23.48 12.31 1.62
N ILE A 434 23.68 12.67 2.88
CA ILE A 434 25.01 12.80 3.50
C ILE A 434 25.75 11.46 3.48
N ILE A 435 25.09 10.39 3.87
CA ILE A 435 25.67 9.05 3.92
C ILE A 435 26.03 8.54 2.52
N ILE A 436 25.09 8.68 1.58
CA ILE A 436 25.29 8.26 0.18
C ILE A 436 26.38 9.10 -0.49
N PHE A 437 26.44 10.40 -0.19
CA PHE A 437 27.52 11.27 -0.66
C PHE A 437 28.89 10.76 -0.22
N ALA A 438 29.04 10.41 1.05
CA ALA A 438 30.29 9.86 1.58
C ALA A 438 30.72 8.58 0.84
N ALA A 439 29.77 7.71 0.50
CA ALA A 439 30.01 6.49 -0.24
C ALA A 439 30.39 6.78 -1.72
N THR A 440 29.58 7.56 -2.44
CA THR A 440 29.77 7.82 -3.87
C THR A 440 30.99 8.68 -4.18
N LYS A 441 31.42 9.53 -3.24
CA LYS A 441 32.67 10.31 -3.35
C LYS A 441 33.92 9.55 -2.89
N LYS A 442 33.81 8.22 -2.67
CA LYS A 442 34.91 7.34 -2.25
C LYS A 442 35.56 7.75 -0.91
N LEU A 443 34.85 8.49 -0.08
CA LEU A 443 35.36 8.96 1.21
C LEU A 443 35.37 7.87 2.29
N LEU A 444 34.85 6.67 1.99
CA LEU A 444 34.76 5.54 2.91
C LEU A 444 35.78 4.42 2.63
N LEU A 445 36.67 4.59 1.65
CA LEU A 445 37.63 3.52 1.23
C LEU A 445 38.62 3.12 2.32
N ASP A 446 39.02 4.05 3.17
CA ASP A 446 39.92 3.87 4.31
C ASP A 446 39.25 3.28 5.56
N ILE A 447 37.90 3.18 5.56
CA ILE A 447 37.14 2.60 6.66
C ILE A 447 36.95 1.10 6.44
N PRO A 448 37.25 0.24 7.44
CA PRO A 448 36.96 -1.19 7.34
C PRO A 448 35.47 -1.45 7.12
N THR A 449 35.11 -2.38 6.23
CA THR A 449 33.74 -2.68 5.83
C THR A 449 32.81 -2.92 7.03
N GLY A 450 33.27 -3.69 8.02
CA GLY A 450 32.49 -3.98 9.23
C GLY A 450 32.27 -2.79 10.18
N LYS A 451 32.91 -1.62 9.92
CA LYS A 451 32.79 -0.40 10.72
C LYS A 451 31.95 0.68 10.04
N ILE A 452 31.49 0.47 8.83
CA ILE A 452 30.77 1.49 8.05
C ILE A 452 29.46 1.90 8.72
N LEU A 453 28.66 0.95 9.22
CA LEU A 453 27.39 1.28 9.91
C LEU A 453 27.62 1.99 11.26
N ASP A 454 28.71 1.69 11.96
CA ASP A 454 29.07 2.41 13.18
C ASP A 454 29.53 3.84 12.84
N PHE A 455 30.31 3.98 11.76
CA PHE A 455 30.71 5.30 11.26
C PHE A 455 29.51 6.13 10.80
N GLU A 456 28.54 5.53 10.13
CA GLU A 456 27.30 6.20 9.72
C GLU A 456 26.58 6.85 10.90
N LYS A 457 26.41 6.11 12.01
CA LYS A 457 25.79 6.64 13.24
C LYS A 457 26.61 7.76 13.86
N ALA A 458 27.94 7.58 13.90
CA ALA A 458 28.85 8.60 14.41
C ALA A 458 28.82 9.87 13.54
N LEU A 459 28.77 9.72 12.21
CA LEU A 459 28.70 10.83 11.27
C LEU A 459 27.41 11.65 11.43
N ILE A 460 26.28 10.99 11.55
CA ILE A 460 24.98 11.68 11.78
C ILE A 460 25.06 12.50 13.06
N SER A 461 25.48 11.89 14.19
CA SER A 461 25.61 12.57 15.48
C SER A 461 26.62 13.72 15.45
N PHE A 462 27.74 13.55 14.76
CA PHE A 462 28.77 14.57 14.60
C PHE A 462 28.26 15.77 13.79
N ILE A 463 27.54 15.51 12.72
CA ILE A 463 26.95 16.56 11.87
C ILE A 463 25.87 17.33 12.64
N ASP A 464 25.00 16.66 13.37
CA ASP A 464 23.98 17.32 14.19
C ASP A 464 24.59 18.25 15.25
N THR A 465 25.73 17.85 15.80
CA THR A 465 26.38 18.60 16.88
C THR A 465 27.20 19.77 16.35
N LYS A 466 27.93 19.60 15.26
CA LYS A 466 28.93 20.56 14.79
C LYS A 466 28.63 21.25 13.45
N TYR A 467 27.82 20.64 12.63
CA TYR A 467 27.54 21.08 11.25
C TYR A 467 26.04 20.99 10.93
N SER A 468 25.18 21.38 11.89
CA SER A 468 23.72 21.32 11.76
C SER A 468 23.16 22.11 10.58
N GLU A 469 23.94 23.08 10.06
CA GLU A 469 23.64 23.85 8.86
C GLU A 469 23.60 22.98 7.60
N ILE A 470 24.32 21.86 7.52
CA ILE A 470 24.35 20.98 6.34
C ILE A 470 22.98 20.31 6.12
N PRO A 471 22.42 19.53 7.05
CA PRO A 471 21.09 18.96 6.85
C PRO A 471 20.00 20.03 6.72
N ALA A 472 20.13 21.18 7.41
CA ALA A 472 19.20 22.28 7.27
C ALA A 472 19.20 22.87 5.83
N SER A 473 20.38 23.12 5.28
CA SER A 473 20.54 23.61 3.89
C SER A 473 19.95 22.63 2.88
N ILE A 474 20.21 21.31 3.02
CA ILE A 474 19.68 20.29 2.13
C ILE A 474 18.15 20.23 2.22
N ARG A 475 17.59 20.35 3.44
CA ARG A 475 16.14 20.32 3.66
C ARG A 475 15.45 21.51 3.02
N GLU A 476 16.04 22.69 3.11
CA GLU A 476 15.50 23.94 2.58
C GLU A 476 15.66 24.05 1.06
N THR A 477 16.89 23.87 0.56
CA THR A 477 17.23 24.09 -0.86
C THR A 477 16.90 22.91 -1.77
N LYS A 478 16.74 21.71 -1.21
CA LYS A 478 16.61 20.43 -1.94
C LYS A 478 17.80 20.12 -2.86
N GLN A 479 18.93 20.79 -2.64
CA GLN A 479 20.15 20.68 -3.46
C GLN A 479 21.39 20.63 -2.55
N ILE A 480 22.52 20.16 -3.11
CA ILE A 480 23.84 20.34 -2.51
C ILE A 480 24.48 21.51 -3.26
N THR A 481 24.61 22.65 -2.58
CA THR A 481 25.33 23.80 -3.12
C THR A 481 26.85 23.55 -3.06
N PRO A 482 27.68 24.26 -3.83
CA PRO A 482 29.14 24.13 -3.74
C PRO A 482 29.68 24.34 -2.30
N GLU A 483 29.12 25.32 -1.58
CA GLU A 483 29.50 25.59 -0.19
C GLU A 483 29.12 24.44 0.74
N THR A 484 27.92 23.87 0.55
CA THR A 484 27.46 22.69 1.31
C THR A 484 28.33 21.47 0.98
N GLU A 485 28.75 21.30 -0.27
CA GLU A 485 29.62 20.18 -0.70
C GLU A 485 31.01 20.27 -0.02
N GLU A 486 31.61 21.45 0.02
CA GLU A 486 32.91 21.68 0.68
C GLU A 486 32.80 21.42 2.19
N LEU A 487 31.77 21.96 2.85
CA LEU A 487 31.51 21.74 4.27
C LEU A 487 31.29 20.25 4.58
N LEU A 488 30.57 19.56 3.70
CA LEU A 488 30.28 18.15 3.88
C LEU A 488 31.53 17.27 3.78
N VAL A 489 32.41 17.54 2.80
CA VAL A 489 33.71 16.84 2.66
C VAL A 489 34.57 17.10 3.92
N LYS A 490 34.62 18.36 4.40
CA LYS A 490 35.33 18.71 5.63
C LYS A 490 34.78 17.98 6.83
N ALA A 491 33.47 17.99 7.03
CA ALA A 491 32.79 17.35 8.15
C ALA A 491 33.05 15.84 8.18
N ILE A 492 32.97 15.15 7.02
CA ILE A 492 33.25 13.72 6.93
C ILE A 492 34.69 13.41 7.31
N ASN A 493 35.67 14.18 6.80
CA ASN A 493 37.08 13.96 7.10
C ASN A 493 37.41 14.25 8.57
N GLU A 494 36.85 15.29 9.18
CA GLU A 494 36.99 15.56 10.61
C GLU A 494 36.36 14.45 11.47
N CYS A 495 35.18 13.97 11.11
CA CYS A 495 34.55 12.86 11.80
C CYS A 495 35.40 11.60 11.76
N LYS A 496 35.98 11.26 10.59
CA LYS A 496 36.92 10.14 10.44
C LYS A 496 38.12 10.27 11.38
N ALA A 497 38.75 11.43 11.41
CA ALA A 497 39.92 11.68 12.28
C ALA A 497 39.60 11.63 13.78
N GLY A 498 38.33 11.79 14.17
CA GLY A 498 37.88 11.73 15.55
C GLY A 498 37.37 10.37 16.02
N VAL A 499 36.98 9.48 15.09
CA VAL A 499 36.42 8.17 15.39
C VAL A 499 37.40 7.02 15.15
N PHE A 500 38.33 7.19 14.23
CA PHE A 500 39.39 6.27 13.83
C PHE A 500 40.76 6.92 13.91
#